data_f64aca1bbc5f70ef66233dbf738c4b97
#
_entry.id   f64aca1bbc5f70ef66233dbf738c4b97
#
_cell.length_a   1.000
_cell.length_b   1.000
_cell.length_c   1.000
_cell.angle_alpha   90.00
_cell.angle_beta   90.00
_cell.angle_gamma   90.00
#
_symmetry.space_group_name_H-M   'P 1'
#
loop_
_entity.id
_entity.type
_entity.pdbx_description
1 polymer ?
#
loop_
_entity_poly.entity_id
_entity_poly.type
_entity_poly.pdbx_seq_one_letter_code
_entity_poly.pdbx_strand_id
1 'polypeptide(L)'
;MTEQQFKLEIPAQIKEVAEKTIDQAERGFRAFIEAANKSVSMIPNPTTDMSLKALSLTEQNMKAAFDHAKKLLQAKDLQEAMRLQAEFLKAQYETATEQLKEMGNSVRSSGADVVKKTVEIK
;
A
#
# COMPACT_ATOMS: atom_id res chain seq x y z
N MET A 1 25.98 28.49 5.79
CA MET A 1 25.57 28.15 5.86
C MET A 1 25.23 27.29 5.82
N THR A 2 25.28 27.02 5.94
CA THR A 2 25.02 26.37 5.93
C THR A 2 24.67 25.58 6.03
N GLU A 3 24.99 25.31 6.18
CA GLU A 3 24.78 24.61 6.28
C GLU A 3 23.99 24.17 6.64
N GLN A 4 23.58 24.58 6.53
CA GLN A 4 22.69 24.33 6.72
C GLN A 4 22.06 23.30 6.73
N GLN A 5 22.36 22.73 6.88
CA GLN A 5 22.06 21.38 6.90
C GLN A 5 21.28 21.07 8.09
N PHE A 6 20.01 20.92 7.92
CA PHE A 6 19.17 20.47 8.98
C PHE A 6 19.40 18.97 9.14
N LYS A 7 20.32 18.63 10.00
CA LYS A 7 20.49 17.24 10.38
C LYS A 7 19.27 16.79 11.15
N LEU A 8 18.71 15.69 10.72
CA LEU A 8 17.62 15.08 11.46
C LEU A 8 18.22 14.29 12.60
N GLU A 9 18.54 14.99 13.67
CA GLU A 9 19.14 14.35 14.83
C GLU A 9 18.05 13.80 15.74
N ILE A 10 17.50 12.66 15.34
CA ILE A 10 16.56 11.95 16.19
C ILE A 10 17.37 11.02 17.08
N PRO A 11 17.24 11.14 18.43
CA PRO A 11 17.96 10.23 19.32
C PRO A 11 17.69 8.77 19.00
N ALA A 12 18.71 7.94 19.16
CA ALA A 12 18.61 6.51 18.82
C ALA A 12 17.48 5.83 19.58
N GLN A 13 17.24 6.22 20.83
CA GLN A 13 16.16 5.64 21.63
C GLN A 13 14.79 5.94 21.04
N ILE A 14 14.62 7.16 20.53
CA ILE A 14 13.36 7.56 19.90
C ILE A 14 13.17 6.81 18.59
N LYS A 15 14.25 6.66 17.81
CA LYS A 15 14.18 5.87 16.58
C LYS A 15 13.76 4.42 16.85
N GLU A 16 14.33 3.83 17.89
CA GLU A 16 14.00 2.47 18.26
C GLU A 16 12.53 2.31 18.66
N VAL A 17 12.04 3.23 19.48
CA VAL A 17 10.63 3.23 19.89
C VAL A 17 9.73 3.43 18.68
N ALA A 18 10.10 4.36 17.80
CA ALA A 18 9.32 4.62 16.59
C ALA A 18 9.28 3.39 15.68
N GLU A 19 10.42 2.73 15.49
CA GLU A 19 10.47 1.50 14.68
C GLU A 19 9.59 0.41 15.27
N LYS A 20 9.65 0.21 16.59
CA LYS A 20 8.81 -0.77 17.27
C LYS A 20 7.33 -0.45 17.11
N THR A 21 6.99 0.83 17.20
CA THR A 21 5.61 1.28 17.01
C THR A 21 5.14 0.99 15.60
N ILE A 22 5.99 1.27 14.61
CA ILE A 22 5.67 0.98 13.20
C ILE A 22 5.51 -0.52 13.00
N ASP A 23 6.40 -1.34 13.58
CA ASP A 23 6.32 -2.79 13.48
C ASP A 23 5.03 -3.32 14.10
N GLN A 24 4.62 -2.80 15.25
CA GLN A 24 3.38 -3.19 15.90
C GLN A 24 2.18 -2.81 15.05
N ALA A 25 2.20 -1.61 14.47
CA ALA A 25 1.14 -1.16 13.58
C ALA A 25 1.04 -2.06 12.36
N GLU A 26 2.19 -2.43 11.80
CA GLU A 26 2.25 -3.29 10.64
C GLU A 26 1.70 -4.68 10.96
N ARG A 27 2.05 -5.24 12.11
CA ARG A 27 1.53 -6.54 12.54
C ARG A 27 0.03 -6.50 12.74
N GLY A 28 -0.46 -5.45 13.40
CA GLY A 28 -1.88 -5.26 13.61
C GLY A 28 -2.63 -5.15 12.28
N PHE A 29 -2.06 -4.42 11.34
CA PHE A 29 -2.64 -4.26 10.03
C PHE A 29 -2.68 -5.59 9.27
N ARG A 30 -1.61 -6.37 9.33
CA ARG A 30 -1.57 -7.69 8.69
C ARG A 30 -2.61 -8.62 9.28
N ALA A 31 -2.76 -8.62 10.61
CA ALA A 31 -3.78 -9.43 11.26
C ALA A 31 -5.18 -9.02 10.79
N PHE A 32 -5.40 -7.72 10.67
CA PHE A 32 -6.67 -7.19 10.17
C PHE A 32 -6.93 -7.67 8.73
N ILE A 33 -5.92 -7.59 7.87
CA ILE A 33 -6.05 -8.01 6.47
C ILE A 33 -6.30 -9.52 6.37
N GLU A 34 -5.62 -10.32 7.19
CA GLU A 34 -5.87 -11.76 7.22
C GLU A 34 -7.29 -12.08 7.62
N ALA A 35 -7.81 -11.40 8.65
CA ALA A 35 -9.18 -11.59 9.10
C ALA A 35 -10.16 -11.17 8.01
N ALA A 36 -9.89 -10.04 7.33
CA ALA A 36 -10.73 -9.58 6.25
C ALA A 36 -10.72 -10.55 5.07
N ASN A 37 -9.54 -11.09 4.71
CA ASN A 37 -9.42 -12.08 3.65
C ASN A 37 -10.25 -13.32 3.97
N LYS A 38 -10.17 -13.81 5.19
CA LYS A 38 -10.94 -14.98 5.60
C LYS A 38 -12.44 -14.70 5.53
N SER A 39 -12.87 -13.54 6.02
CA SER A 39 -14.28 -13.17 5.99
C SER A 39 -14.80 -13.09 4.57
N VAL A 40 -14.05 -12.44 3.67
CA VAL A 40 -14.45 -12.29 2.28
C VAL A 40 -14.48 -13.65 1.58
N SER A 41 -13.49 -14.50 1.86
CA SER A 41 -13.38 -15.82 1.23
C SER A 41 -14.54 -16.74 1.62
N MET A 42 -15.14 -16.52 2.77
CA MET A 42 -16.27 -17.32 3.23
C MET A 42 -17.59 -16.98 2.54
N ILE A 43 -17.64 -15.84 1.86
CA ILE A 43 -18.86 -15.40 1.20
C ILE A 43 -18.84 -15.88 -0.25
N PRO A 44 -19.74 -16.78 -0.65
CA PRO A 44 -19.82 -17.22 -2.05
C PRO A 44 -20.49 -16.13 -2.87
N ASN A 45 -19.68 -15.23 -3.43
CA ASN A 45 -20.17 -14.05 -4.13
C ASN A 45 -19.32 -13.81 -5.37
N PRO A 46 -19.94 -13.50 -6.52
CA PRO A 46 -19.17 -13.20 -7.74
C PRO A 46 -18.17 -12.05 -7.59
N THR A 47 -18.37 -11.16 -6.60
CA THR A 47 -17.46 -10.04 -6.37
C THR A 47 -16.34 -10.36 -5.39
N THR A 48 -16.27 -11.61 -4.89
CA THR A 48 -15.27 -12.02 -3.92
C THR A 48 -13.85 -11.79 -4.45
N ASP A 49 -13.60 -12.16 -5.70
CA ASP A 49 -12.27 -12.01 -6.30
C ASP A 49 -11.84 -10.55 -6.35
N MET A 50 -12.75 -9.65 -6.69
CA MET A 50 -12.44 -8.22 -6.70
C MET A 50 -12.18 -7.69 -5.30
N SER A 51 -12.95 -8.15 -4.32
CA SER A 51 -12.74 -7.74 -2.93
C SER A 51 -11.39 -8.22 -2.42
N LEU A 52 -11.00 -9.46 -2.73
CA LEU A 52 -9.70 -10.00 -2.35
C LEU A 52 -8.58 -9.23 -3.02
N LYS A 53 -8.77 -8.87 -4.30
CA LYS A 53 -7.77 -8.07 -5.01
C LYS A 53 -7.62 -6.69 -4.39
N ALA A 54 -8.73 -6.05 -4.02
CA ALA A 54 -8.70 -4.75 -3.36
C ALA A 54 -7.96 -4.83 -2.03
N LEU A 55 -8.19 -5.90 -1.24
CA LEU A 55 -7.48 -6.11 0.01
C LEU A 55 -5.99 -6.30 -0.23
N SER A 56 -5.62 -7.05 -1.27
CA SER A 56 -4.22 -7.27 -1.62
C SER A 56 -3.54 -5.97 -2.00
N LEU A 57 -4.19 -5.12 -2.78
CA LEU A 57 -3.65 -3.82 -3.17
C LEU A 57 -3.50 -2.91 -1.96
N THR A 58 -4.47 -2.93 -1.04
CA THR A 58 -4.41 -2.16 0.19
C THR A 58 -3.21 -2.61 1.02
N GLU A 59 -3.01 -3.92 1.14
CA GLU A 59 -1.88 -4.48 1.87
C GLU A 59 -0.55 -4.03 1.27
N GLN A 60 -0.43 -4.11 -0.05
CA GLN A 60 0.79 -3.68 -0.75
C GLN A 60 1.07 -2.20 -0.51
N ASN A 61 0.04 -1.37 -0.61
CA ASN A 61 0.19 0.08 -0.43
C ASN A 61 0.57 0.41 1.01
N MET A 62 -0.04 -0.25 1.98
CA MET A 62 0.28 -0.02 3.38
C MET A 62 1.68 -0.51 3.72
N LYS A 63 2.09 -1.65 3.16
CA LYS A 63 3.45 -2.13 3.37
C LYS A 63 4.46 -1.13 2.83
N ALA A 64 4.20 -0.57 1.65
CA ALA A 64 5.07 0.44 1.07
C ALA A 64 5.16 1.68 1.98
N ALA A 65 4.03 2.08 2.57
CA ALA A 65 4.00 3.22 3.48
C ALA A 65 4.78 2.94 4.76
N PHE A 66 4.63 1.74 5.34
CA PHE A 66 5.38 1.36 6.52
C PHE A 66 6.88 1.32 6.24
N ASP A 67 7.27 0.73 5.10
CA ASP A 67 8.68 0.67 4.71
C ASP A 67 9.24 2.07 4.50
N HIS A 68 8.47 2.96 3.90
CA HIS A 68 8.88 4.35 3.70
C HIS A 68 9.08 5.06 5.03
N ALA A 69 8.15 4.87 5.98
CA ALA A 69 8.27 5.46 7.30
C ALA A 69 9.56 5.00 7.99
N LYS A 70 9.87 3.71 7.88
CA LYS A 70 11.12 3.18 8.45
C LYS A 70 12.35 3.79 7.79
N LYS A 71 12.32 3.97 6.47
CA LYS A 71 13.43 4.60 5.75
C LYS A 71 13.61 6.05 6.18
N LEU A 72 12.52 6.77 6.34
CA LEU A 72 12.59 8.17 6.80
C LEU A 72 13.21 8.27 8.18
N LEU A 73 12.95 7.32 9.07
CA LEU A 73 13.57 7.30 10.40
C LEU A 73 15.08 7.16 10.32
N GLN A 74 15.58 6.52 9.26
CA GLN A 74 17.00 6.30 9.09
C GLN A 74 17.69 7.42 8.30
N ALA A 75 16.94 8.41 7.82
CA ALA A 75 17.52 9.52 7.08
C ALA A 75 18.46 10.32 7.97
N LYS A 76 19.62 10.66 7.43
CA LYS A 76 20.66 11.35 8.18
C LYS A 76 20.47 12.86 8.20
N ASP A 77 19.86 13.40 7.15
CA ASP A 77 19.64 14.83 7.02
C ASP A 77 18.38 15.10 6.22
N LEU A 78 18.01 16.37 6.15
CA LEU A 78 16.80 16.76 5.46
C LEU A 78 16.88 16.45 3.97
N GLN A 79 18.04 16.62 3.36
CA GLN A 79 18.23 16.35 1.95
C GLN A 79 17.96 14.89 1.62
N GLU A 80 18.47 13.98 2.44
CA GLU A 80 18.21 12.55 2.28
C GLU A 80 16.72 12.25 2.47
N ALA A 81 16.09 12.85 3.47
CA ALA A 81 14.67 12.66 3.71
C ALA A 81 13.85 13.13 2.50
N MET A 82 14.20 14.28 1.93
CA MET A 82 13.50 14.80 0.76
C MET A 82 13.70 13.91 -0.46
N ARG A 83 14.89 13.37 -0.62
CA ARG A 83 15.17 12.43 -1.71
C ARG A 83 14.33 11.16 -1.57
N LEU A 84 14.29 10.60 -0.36
CA LEU A 84 13.50 9.41 -0.07
C LEU A 84 12.01 9.68 -0.33
N GLN A 85 11.55 10.86 0.06
CA GLN A 85 10.16 11.24 -0.15
C GLN A 85 9.85 11.33 -1.65
N ALA A 86 10.75 11.95 -2.42
CA ALA A 86 10.57 12.07 -3.87
C ALA A 86 10.56 10.69 -4.53
N GLU A 87 11.46 9.81 -4.12
CA GLU A 87 11.52 8.44 -4.66
C GLU A 87 10.24 7.68 -4.31
N PHE A 88 9.74 7.86 -3.10
CA PHE A 88 8.51 7.21 -2.67
C PHE A 88 7.32 7.68 -3.50
N LEU A 89 7.20 8.99 -3.71
CA LEU A 89 6.10 9.54 -4.51
C LEU A 89 6.17 9.03 -5.95
N LYS A 90 7.37 8.96 -6.52
CA LYS A 90 7.54 8.41 -7.85
C LYS A 90 7.12 6.95 -7.93
N ALA A 91 7.57 6.15 -6.95
CA ALA A 91 7.23 4.74 -6.90
C ALA A 91 5.73 4.55 -6.70
N GLN A 92 5.10 5.39 -5.86
CA GLN A 92 3.66 5.33 -5.63
C GLN A 92 2.88 5.67 -6.89
N TYR A 93 3.37 6.65 -7.64
CA TYR A 93 2.74 7.01 -8.91
C TYR A 93 2.78 5.84 -9.89
N GLU A 94 3.94 5.22 -10.02
CA GLU A 94 4.10 4.07 -10.91
C GLU A 94 3.22 2.90 -10.46
N THR A 95 3.23 2.61 -9.17
CA THR A 95 2.42 1.54 -8.59
C THR A 95 0.93 1.81 -8.80
N ALA A 96 0.49 3.04 -8.54
CA ALA A 96 -0.91 3.42 -8.72
C ALA A 96 -1.34 3.25 -10.17
N THR A 97 -0.47 3.64 -11.10
CA THR A 97 -0.75 3.48 -12.53
C THR A 97 -0.93 2.01 -12.88
N GLU A 98 -0.06 1.14 -12.40
CA GLU A 98 -0.16 -0.29 -12.63
C GLU A 98 -1.42 -0.88 -11.99
N GLN A 99 -1.71 -0.47 -10.76
CA GLN A 99 -2.89 -0.94 -10.06
C GLN A 99 -4.17 -0.53 -10.77
N LEU A 100 -4.20 0.70 -11.30
CA LEU A 100 -5.33 1.17 -12.08
C LEU A 100 -5.52 0.34 -13.35
N LYS A 101 -4.43 -0.02 -14.01
CA LYS A 101 -4.51 -0.89 -15.18
C LYS A 101 -5.06 -2.25 -14.82
N GLU A 102 -4.60 -2.85 -13.73
CA GLU A 102 -5.08 -4.14 -13.27
C GLU A 102 -6.56 -4.10 -12.91
N MET A 103 -6.96 -3.07 -12.17
CA MET A 103 -8.35 -2.90 -11.78
C MET A 103 -9.22 -2.65 -13.00
N GLY A 104 -8.74 -1.82 -13.93
CA GLY A 104 -9.44 -1.57 -15.18
C GLY A 104 -9.64 -2.83 -15.99
N ASN A 105 -8.63 -3.67 -16.07
CA ASN A 105 -8.72 -4.95 -16.78
C ASN A 105 -9.72 -5.89 -16.09
N SER A 106 -9.69 -5.94 -14.76
CA SER A 106 -10.61 -6.77 -13.98
C SER A 106 -12.05 -6.33 -14.18
N VAL A 107 -12.30 -5.02 -14.13
CA VAL A 107 -13.63 -4.46 -14.35
C VAL A 107 -14.09 -4.71 -15.78
N ARG A 108 -13.18 -4.54 -16.74
CA ARG A 108 -13.48 -4.77 -18.15
C ARG A 108 -13.87 -6.21 -18.40
N SER A 109 -13.13 -7.16 -17.83
CA SER A 109 -13.46 -8.57 -17.94
C SER A 109 -14.82 -8.88 -17.34
N SER A 110 -15.09 -8.38 -16.13
CA SER A 110 -16.36 -8.58 -15.46
C SER A 110 -17.51 -7.94 -16.26
N GLY A 111 -17.28 -6.72 -16.77
CA GLY A 111 -18.25 -6.02 -17.58
C GLY A 111 -18.55 -6.75 -18.90
N ALA A 112 -17.50 -7.26 -19.54
CA ALA A 112 -17.65 -8.01 -20.78
C ALA A 112 -18.49 -9.27 -20.55
N ASP A 113 -18.25 -9.98 -19.45
CA ASP A 113 -19.01 -11.18 -19.11
C ASP A 113 -20.49 -10.86 -18.88
N VAL A 114 -20.78 -9.77 -18.18
CA VAL A 114 -22.15 -9.33 -17.90
C VAL A 114 -22.85 -8.98 -19.20
N VAL A 115 -22.19 -8.24 -20.08
CA VAL A 115 -22.75 -7.85 -21.37
C VAL A 115 -23.00 -9.07 -22.21
N LYS A 116 -22.06 -10.01 -22.23
CA LYS A 116 -22.20 -11.26 -23.00
C LYS A 116 -23.41 -12.07 -22.53
N LYS A 117 -23.58 -12.21 -21.21
CA LYS A 117 -24.73 -12.93 -20.67
C LYS A 117 -26.03 -12.25 -21.01
N THR A 118 -26.05 -10.92 -20.95
CA THR A 118 -27.25 -10.15 -21.29
C THR A 118 -27.63 -10.36 -22.75
N VAL A 119 -26.64 -10.39 -23.64
CA VAL A 119 -26.88 -10.63 -25.06
C VAL A 119 -27.39 -12.05 -25.29
N GLU A 120 -26.87 -13.04 -24.57
CA GLU A 120 -27.32 -14.45 -24.72
C GLU A 120 -28.77 -14.67 -24.28
N ILE A 121 -29.21 -13.88 -23.28
CA ILE A 121 -30.59 -14.01 -22.80
C ILE A 121 -31.59 -13.50 -23.82
N LYS A 122 -31.18 -12.57 -24.65
CA LYS A 122 -32.04 -12.09 -25.72
C LYS A 122 -32.06 -13.03 -26.90
#